data_253fc27534eee6a38472e4b77099de70
#
_entry.id   253fc27534eee6a38472e4b77099de70
#
_cell.length_a   1.000
_cell.length_b   1.000
_cell.length_c   1.000
_cell.angle_alpha   90.00
_cell.angle_beta   90.00
_cell.angle_gamma   90.00
#
_symmetry.space_group_name_H-M   'P 1'
#
loop_
_entity.id
_entity.type
_entity.pdbx_description
1 polymer ?
#
loop_
_entity_poly.entity_id
_entity_poly.type
_entity_poly.pdbx_seq_one_letter_code
_entity_poly.pdbx_strand_id
1 'polypeptide(L)'
;MPSNTKENGFETLIVDTLVNSNGYEQGITTEYNKQYAIDEDRLFRFLLSTQKKAMDELHILDSDLEKDRFFKQLDKKLKSDGVIDLLRKGMRYKHLRLDLFYVRPSVHNPEAAELYEKNIFSVTRQLQYSSFNLVWHWMSVSSSTVCQ
;
A
#
# COMPACT_ATOMS: atom_id res chain seq x y z
N MET A 1 -29.16 -12.85 14.74
CA MET A 1 -29.01 -11.93 13.61
C MET A 1 -28.44 -12.69 12.42
N PRO A 2 -29.22 -13.01 11.40
CA PRO A 2 -28.72 -13.85 10.31
C PRO A 2 -27.89 -13.14 9.24
N SER A 3 -27.57 -11.85 9.38
CA SER A 3 -26.90 -11.09 8.31
C SER A 3 -25.38 -11.29 8.24
N ASN A 4 -24.72 -11.59 9.35
CA ASN A 4 -23.25 -11.71 9.39
C ASN A 4 -22.68 -12.94 8.65
N THR A 5 -23.42 -13.99 8.50
CA THR A 5 -22.92 -15.22 7.91
C THR A 5 -22.78 -15.13 6.38
N LYS A 6 -23.71 -14.42 5.73
CA LYS A 6 -23.65 -14.19 4.26
C LYS A 6 -22.56 -13.19 3.88
N GLU A 7 -22.42 -12.15 4.66
CA GLU A 7 -21.40 -11.10 4.46
C GLU A 7 -19.98 -11.68 4.64
N ASN A 8 -19.74 -12.38 5.74
CA ASN A 8 -18.47 -13.05 5.98
C ASN A 8 -18.13 -14.10 4.89
N GLY A 9 -19.13 -14.79 4.37
CA GLY A 9 -18.95 -15.74 3.27
C GLY A 9 -18.54 -15.05 1.97
N PHE A 10 -19.14 -13.90 1.65
CA PHE A 10 -18.80 -13.12 0.47
C PHE A 10 -17.41 -12.48 0.58
N GLU A 11 -17.08 -11.90 1.74
CA GLU A 11 -15.73 -11.40 2.00
C GLU A 11 -14.66 -12.49 1.86
N THR A 12 -14.93 -13.68 2.41
CA THR A 12 -14.02 -14.83 2.30
C THR A 12 -13.80 -15.21 0.84
N LEU A 13 -14.85 -15.27 0.04
CA LEU A 13 -14.76 -15.57 -1.39
C LEU A 13 -13.92 -14.55 -2.16
N ILE A 14 -14.10 -13.25 -1.86
CA ILE A 14 -13.30 -12.19 -2.49
C ILE A 14 -11.82 -12.33 -2.11
N VAL A 15 -11.53 -12.49 -0.82
CA VAL A 15 -10.15 -12.64 -0.33
C VAL A 15 -9.49 -13.88 -0.93
N ASP A 16 -10.16 -15.02 -0.91
CA ASP A 16 -9.66 -16.27 -1.48
C ASP A 16 -9.38 -16.14 -2.99
N THR A 17 -10.26 -15.45 -3.71
CA THR A 17 -10.07 -15.20 -5.15
C THR A 17 -8.86 -14.28 -5.40
N LEU A 18 -8.71 -13.20 -4.64
CA LEU A 18 -7.59 -12.28 -4.78
C LEU A 18 -6.26 -12.95 -4.43
N VAL A 19 -6.21 -13.69 -3.34
CA VAL A 19 -5.00 -14.37 -2.88
C VAL A 19 -4.62 -15.54 -3.79
N ASN A 20 -5.56 -16.42 -4.09
CA ASN A 20 -5.26 -17.68 -4.80
C ASN A 20 -5.17 -17.50 -6.32
N SER A 21 -5.92 -16.56 -6.90
CA SER A 21 -6.00 -16.41 -8.35
C SER A 21 -5.27 -15.19 -8.88
N ASN A 22 -5.13 -14.14 -8.09
CA ASN A 22 -4.59 -12.86 -8.54
C ASN A 22 -3.26 -12.47 -7.87
N GLY A 23 -2.66 -13.35 -7.05
CA GLY A 23 -1.35 -13.13 -6.44
C GLY A 23 -1.31 -12.04 -5.36
N TYR A 24 -2.46 -11.73 -4.75
CA TYR A 24 -2.51 -10.82 -3.61
C TYR A 24 -1.97 -11.50 -2.35
N GLU A 25 -1.27 -10.75 -1.51
CA GLU A 25 -0.92 -11.18 -0.17
C GLU A 25 -2.05 -10.87 0.80
N GLN A 26 -2.31 -11.78 1.72
CA GLN A 26 -3.25 -11.51 2.81
C GLN A 26 -2.54 -10.73 3.92
N GLY A 27 -2.99 -9.50 4.16
CA GLY A 27 -2.49 -8.64 5.24
C GLY A 27 -3.20 -8.91 6.56
N ILE A 28 -2.53 -8.54 7.65
CA ILE A 28 -3.05 -8.61 9.01
C ILE A 28 -3.24 -7.20 9.54
N THR A 29 -4.35 -6.96 10.25
CA THR A 29 -4.67 -5.64 10.82
C THR A 29 -3.64 -5.11 11.81
N THR A 30 -2.84 -5.99 12.41
CA THR A 30 -1.78 -5.62 13.37
C THR A 30 -0.52 -5.05 12.71
N GLU A 31 -0.28 -5.36 11.44
CA GLU A 31 0.85 -4.85 10.65
C GLU A 31 0.60 -3.46 10.07
N TYR A 32 -0.61 -2.97 10.23
CA TYR A 32 -1.07 -1.74 9.64
C TYR A 32 -0.85 -0.56 10.57
N ASN A 33 -0.16 0.48 10.09
CA ASN A 33 -0.01 1.72 10.82
C ASN A 33 -1.33 2.51 10.83
N LYS A 34 -2.01 2.51 11.96
CA LYS A 34 -3.32 3.16 12.11
C LYS A 34 -3.26 4.68 12.00
N GLN A 35 -2.14 5.29 12.35
CA GLN A 35 -1.97 6.74 12.32
C GLN A 35 -1.96 7.28 10.89
N TYR A 36 -1.28 6.60 10.00
CA TYR A 36 -1.11 7.01 8.60
C TYR A 36 -1.93 6.19 7.62
N ALA A 37 -2.62 5.18 8.10
CA ALA A 37 -3.40 4.25 7.26
C ALA A 37 -2.55 3.55 6.18
N ILE A 38 -1.36 3.08 6.55
CA ILE A 38 -0.37 2.51 5.65
C ILE A 38 0.11 1.16 6.19
N ASP A 39 0.28 0.20 5.28
CA ASP A 39 0.99 -1.04 5.53
C ASP A 39 2.50 -0.78 5.39
N GLU A 40 3.15 -0.56 6.53
CA GLU A 40 4.57 -0.18 6.58
C GLU A 40 5.49 -1.27 6.04
N ASP A 41 5.23 -2.51 6.43
CA ASP A 41 6.09 -3.64 6.07
C ASP A 41 6.12 -3.83 4.55
N ARG A 42 4.96 -3.85 3.92
CA ARG A 42 4.85 -4.02 2.47
C ARG A 42 5.40 -2.83 1.70
N LEU A 43 5.17 -1.61 2.19
CA LEU A 43 5.73 -0.41 1.57
C LEU A 43 7.26 -0.43 1.57
N PHE A 44 7.87 -0.68 2.72
CA PHE A 44 9.34 -0.72 2.81
C PHE A 44 9.94 -1.90 2.06
N ARG A 45 9.30 -3.06 2.10
CA ARG A 45 9.72 -4.24 1.33
C ARG A 45 9.70 -3.94 -0.18
N PHE A 46 8.68 -3.27 -0.68
CA PHE A 46 8.61 -2.80 -2.07
C PHE A 46 9.72 -1.80 -2.39
N LEU A 47 9.89 -0.75 -1.58
CA LEU A 47 10.92 0.27 -1.81
C LEU A 47 12.35 -0.32 -1.77
N LEU A 48 12.63 -1.21 -0.83
CA LEU A 48 13.92 -1.90 -0.74
C LEU A 48 14.18 -2.84 -1.92
N SER A 49 13.15 -3.49 -2.44
CA SER A 49 13.30 -4.40 -3.59
C SER A 49 13.47 -3.68 -4.92
N THR A 50 12.95 -2.46 -5.04
CA THR A 50 12.94 -1.71 -6.30
C THR A 50 13.92 -0.53 -6.31
N GLN A 51 14.18 0.10 -5.17
CA GLN A 51 14.92 1.36 -5.06
C GLN A 51 15.89 1.36 -3.86
N LYS A 52 16.58 0.25 -3.66
CA LYS A 52 17.48 0.07 -2.51
C LYS A 52 18.50 1.20 -2.36
N LYS A 53 19.13 1.64 -3.46
CA LYS A 53 20.11 2.73 -3.43
C LYS A 53 19.52 4.04 -2.88
N ALA A 54 18.31 4.38 -3.31
CA ALA A 54 17.61 5.56 -2.82
C ALA A 54 17.24 5.42 -1.33
N MET A 55 16.83 4.24 -0.90
CA MET A 55 16.51 3.96 0.50
C MET A 55 17.75 4.07 1.39
N ASP A 56 18.88 3.52 0.94
CA ASP A 56 20.16 3.60 1.65
C ASP A 56 20.65 5.06 1.75
N GLU A 57 20.53 5.83 0.68
CA GLU A 57 20.94 7.25 0.65
C GLU A 57 20.04 8.16 1.50
N LEU A 58 18.75 7.87 1.55
CA LEU A 58 17.78 8.65 2.32
C LEU A 58 17.79 8.35 3.81
N HIS A 59 18.36 7.24 4.23
CA HIS A 59 18.45 6.80 5.63
C HIS A 59 17.10 6.74 6.36
N ILE A 60 16.03 6.39 5.62
CA ILE A 60 14.65 6.38 6.17
C ILE A 60 14.50 5.34 7.27
N LEU A 61 15.18 4.21 7.14
CA LEU A 61 15.06 3.08 8.08
C LEU A 61 16.04 3.15 9.27
N ASP A 62 16.91 4.14 9.31
CA ASP A 62 17.95 4.25 10.34
C ASP A 62 17.39 4.62 11.72
N SER A 63 16.23 5.28 11.77
CA SER A 63 15.57 5.65 13.02
C SER A 63 14.05 5.78 12.87
N ASP A 64 13.35 5.58 13.97
CA ASP A 64 11.89 5.76 14.01
C ASP A 64 11.49 7.21 13.73
N LEU A 65 12.34 8.18 14.08
CA LEU A 65 12.12 9.60 13.78
C LEU A 65 12.15 9.87 12.27
N GLU A 66 13.09 9.29 11.53
CA GLU A 66 13.16 9.44 10.06
C GLU A 66 11.99 8.73 9.37
N LYS A 67 11.58 7.56 9.85
CA LYS A 67 10.35 6.90 9.38
C LYS A 67 9.11 7.78 9.60
N ASP A 68 8.95 8.36 10.77
CA ASP A 68 7.82 9.23 11.08
C ASP A 68 7.81 10.47 10.18
N ARG A 69 8.96 11.09 9.95
CA ARG A 69 9.10 12.21 8.99
C ARG A 69 8.71 11.82 7.57
N PHE A 70 9.13 10.67 7.14
CA PHE A 70 8.77 10.12 5.83
C PHE A 70 7.25 9.93 5.72
N PHE A 71 6.63 9.28 6.71
CA PHE A 71 5.17 9.06 6.73
C PHE A 71 4.38 10.36 6.82
N LYS A 72 4.82 11.33 7.58
CA LYS A 72 4.19 12.66 7.64
C LYS A 72 4.19 13.34 6.27
N GLN A 73 5.31 13.27 5.57
CA GLN A 73 5.40 13.85 4.22
C GLN A 73 4.56 13.07 3.22
N LEU A 74 4.53 11.75 3.31
CA LEU A 74 3.69 10.89 2.49
C LEU A 74 2.20 11.19 2.71
N ASP A 75 1.75 11.26 3.95
CA ASP A 75 0.37 11.62 4.31
C ASP A 75 -0.02 13.02 3.79
N LYS A 76 0.86 13.99 3.95
CA LYS A 76 0.66 15.34 3.42
C LYS A 76 0.49 15.32 1.90
N LYS A 77 1.30 14.55 1.19
CA LYS A 77 1.21 14.40 -0.26
C LYS A 77 -0.04 13.66 -0.70
N LEU A 78 -0.43 12.63 0.03
CA LEU A 78 -1.69 11.92 -0.21
C LEU A 78 -2.90 12.85 -0.10
N LYS A 79 -2.90 13.73 0.88
CA LYS A 79 -3.99 14.71 1.10
C LYS A 79 -4.01 15.84 0.07
N SER A 80 -2.84 16.27 -0.43
CA SER A 80 -2.75 17.38 -1.39
C SER A 80 -2.96 16.93 -2.83
N ASP A 81 -2.31 15.85 -3.25
CA ASP A 81 -2.24 15.45 -4.66
C ASP A 81 -3.19 14.29 -4.99
N GLY A 82 -3.62 13.55 -3.98
CA GLY A 82 -4.44 12.34 -4.13
C GLY A 82 -3.61 11.10 -4.47
N VAL A 83 -4.22 9.94 -4.23
CA VAL A 83 -3.56 8.64 -4.39
C VAL A 83 -3.14 8.37 -5.84
N ILE A 84 -4.01 8.63 -6.80
CA ILE A 84 -3.75 8.30 -8.21
C ILE A 84 -2.56 9.09 -8.74
N ASP A 85 -2.49 10.38 -8.43
CA ASP A 85 -1.37 11.22 -8.84
C ASP A 85 -0.07 10.79 -8.19
N LEU A 86 -0.12 10.44 -6.92
CA LEU A 86 1.04 9.98 -6.18
C LEU A 86 1.57 8.62 -6.70
N LEU A 87 0.69 7.70 -7.05
CA LEU A 87 1.08 6.43 -7.69
C LEU A 87 1.70 6.62 -9.07
N ARG A 88 1.19 7.59 -9.86
CA ARG A 88 1.70 7.86 -11.21
C ARG A 88 3.01 8.62 -11.22
N LYS A 89 3.15 9.60 -10.34
CA LYS A 89 4.28 10.56 -10.36
C LYS A 89 5.36 10.22 -9.35
N GLY A 90 5.08 9.31 -8.41
CA GLY A 90 5.93 9.05 -7.26
C GLY A 90 5.94 10.20 -6.26
N MET A 91 6.76 10.08 -5.25
CA MET A 91 6.94 11.09 -4.20
C MET A 91 8.37 11.59 -4.18
N ARG A 92 8.52 12.92 -4.12
CA ARG A 92 9.84 13.51 -3.83
C ARG A 92 10.03 13.57 -2.32
N TYR A 93 11.08 12.93 -1.84
CA TYR A 93 11.49 12.98 -0.45
C TYR A 93 12.94 13.45 -0.36
N LYS A 94 13.18 14.52 0.40
CA LYS A 94 14.47 15.23 0.41
C LYS A 94 14.90 15.57 -1.03
N HIS A 95 16.03 15.09 -1.49
CA HIS A 95 16.58 15.36 -2.83
C HIS A 95 16.30 14.26 -3.86
N LEU A 96 15.72 13.13 -3.44
CA LEU A 96 15.41 12.00 -4.31
C LEU A 96 13.90 11.85 -4.57
N ARG A 97 13.62 11.21 -5.68
CA ARG A 97 12.27 10.77 -6.03
C ARG A 97 12.15 9.28 -5.75
N LEU A 98 11.06 8.90 -5.10
CA LEU A 98 10.67 7.52 -4.87
C LEU A 98 9.44 7.19 -5.71
N ASP A 99 9.53 6.17 -6.50
CA ASP A 99 8.39 5.60 -7.21
C ASP A 99 7.62 4.66 -6.27
N LEU A 100 6.32 4.79 -6.28
CA LEU A 100 5.47 4.08 -5.33
C LEU A 100 4.66 2.97 -6.00
N PHE A 101 4.69 2.94 -7.32
CA PHE A 101 4.03 1.94 -8.15
C PHE A 101 4.66 1.91 -9.54
N TYR A 102 4.77 0.72 -10.12
CA TYR A 102 5.19 0.54 -11.51
C TYR A 102 4.03 0.05 -12.36
N VAL A 103 3.72 0.78 -13.43
CA VAL A 103 2.66 0.42 -14.36
C VAL A 103 3.09 -0.74 -15.25
N ARG A 104 2.16 -1.57 -15.65
CA ARG A 104 2.43 -2.62 -16.60
C ARG A 104 2.89 -2.01 -17.93
N PRO A 105 4.05 -2.41 -18.47
CA PRO A 105 4.54 -1.87 -19.72
C PRO A 105 3.63 -2.28 -20.90
N SER A 106 3.41 -1.34 -21.79
CA SER A 106 2.60 -1.57 -23.02
C SER A 106 3.37 -2.21 -24.16
N VAL A 107 4.70 -2.23 -24.09
CA VAL A 107 5.61 -2.76 -25.13
C VAL A 107 6.70 -3.59 -24.46
N HIS A 108 7.36 -4.44 -25.22
CA HIS A 108 8.42 -5.35 -24.77
C HIS A 108 9.61 -4.59 -24.16
N ASN A 109 9.46 -4.22 -22.91
CA ASN A 109 10.51 -3.65 -22.06
C ASN A 109 10.71 -4.58 -20.86
N PRO A 110 11.74 -5.45 -20.90
CA PRO A 110 11.96 -6.43 -19.84
C PRO A 110 12.25 -5.79 -18.46
N GLU A 111 12.93 -4.66 -18.40
CA GLU A 111 13.21 -3.96 -17.14
C GLU A 111 11.93 -3.42 -16.51
N ALA A 112 11.07 -2.80 -17.32
CA ALA A 112 9.79 -2.30 -16.82
C ALA A 112 8.84 -3.44 -16.42
N ALA A 113 8.89 -4.58 -17.09
CA ALA A 113 8.15 -5.78 -16.72
C ALA A 113 8.64 -6.35 -15.38
N GLU A 114 9.95 -6.43 -15.17
CA GLU A 114 10.53 -6.88 -13.89
C GLU A 114 10.12 -5.96 -12.73
N LEU A 115 10.16 -4.65 -12.93
CA LEU A 115 9.72 -3.69 -11.92
C LEU A 115 8.23 -3.80 -11.62
N TYR A 116 7.40 -4.03 -12.64
CA TYR A 116 5.97 -4.27 -12.46
C TYR A 116 5.69 -5.51 -11.59
N GLU A 117 6.42 -6.60 -11.82
CA GLU A 117 6.29 -7.83 -11.04
C GLU A 117 6.71 -7.66 -9.56
N LYS A 118 7.50 -6.64 -9.24
CA LYS A 118 7.87 -6.31 -7.86
C LYS A 118 6.79 -5.52 -7.10
N ASN A 119 5.72 -5.07 -7.76
CA ASN A 119 4.59 -4.50 -7.06
C ASN A 119 3.99 -5.52 -6.08
N ILE A 120 3.68 -5.06 -4.88
CA ILE A 120 3.06 -5.90 -3.86
C ILE A 120 1.59 -5.49 -3.74
N PHE A 121 0.69 -6.40 -4.06
CA PHE A 121 -0.74 -6.22 -3.86
C PHE A 121 -1.16 -7.01 -2.63
N SER A 122 -1.91 -6.38 -1.73
CA SER A 122 -2.42 -7.06 -0.54
C SER A 122 -3.88 -6.78 -0.32
N VAL A 123 -4.54 -7.69 0.39
CA VAL A 123 -5.92 -7.56 0.83
C VAL A 123 -5.98 -7.80 2.32
N THR A 124 -6.55 -6.85 3.06
CA THR A 124 -6.71 -6.94 4.51
C THR A 124 -8.17 -6.87 4.88
N ARG A 125 -8.64 -7.84 5.66
CA ARG A 125 -10.03 -7.90 6.10
C ARG A 125 -10.25 -7.00 7.31
N GLN A 126 -11.43 -6.36 7.37
CA GLN A 126 -11.94 -5.67 8.56
C GLN A 126 -10.96 -4.68 9.21
N LEU A 127 -10.33 -3.83 8.40
CA LEU A 127 -9.52 -2.74 8.94
C LEU A 127 -10.39 -1.79 9.76
N GLN A 128 -10.09 -1.70 11.06
CA GLN A 128 -10.72 -0.72 11.92
C GLN A 128 -10.01 0.63 11.77
N TYR A 129 -10.68 1.57 11.17
CA TYR A 129 -10.20 2.94 11.01
C TYR A 129 -11.17 3.91 11.66
N SER A 130 -10.68 5.06 12.10
CA SER A 130 -11.57 6.09 12.65
C SER A 130 -12.41 6.70 11.54
N SER A 131 -13.67 7.01 11.83
CA SER A 131 -14.67 7.51 10.89
C SER A 131 -14.33 8.83 10.17
N PHE A 132 -13.20 9.44 10.46
CA PHE A 132 -12.78 10.73 9.92
C PHE A 132 -11.66 10.69 8.88
N ASN A 133 -11.06 9.53 8.62
CA ASN A 133 -9.98 9.42 7.65
C ASN A 133 -10.42 8.59 6.45
N LEU A 134 -10.43 9.19 5.28
CA LEU A 134 -10.42 8.47 4.01
C LEU A 134 -9.13 7.65 3.97
N VAL A 135 -9.24 6.38 4.29
CA VAL A 135 -8.12 5.46 4.30
C VAL A 135 -7.84 5.02 2.88
N TRP A 136 -6.73 5.46 2.36
CA TRP A 136 -6.23 5.02 1.08
C TRP A 136 -5.26 3.86 1.32
N HIS A 137 -5.64 2.70 0.81
CA HIS A 137 -4.77 1.52 0.89
C HIS A 137 -3.72 1.59 -0.20
N TRP A 138 -2.49 1.73 0.20
CA TRP A 138 -1.36 1.51 -0.66
C TRP A 138 -1.31 0.05 -1.07
N MET A 139 -1.59 -0.23 -2.35
CA MET A 139 -1.56 -1.57 -2.93
C MET A 139 -2.37 -2.62 -2.15
N SER A 140 -3.25 -2.19 -1.26
CA SER A 140 -4.13 -3.08 -0.51
C SER A 140 -5.59 -2.77 -0.81
N VAL A 141 -6.35 -3.80 -1.03
CA VAL A 141 -7.82 -3.72 -1.08
C VAL A 141 -8.35 -4.19 0.26
N SER A 142 -9.02 -3.32 1.00
CA SER A 142 -9.76 -3.77 2.17
C SER A 142 -11.21 -4.02 1.80
N SER A 143 -11.69 -5.18 2.21
CA SER A 143 -13.09 -5.51 2.15
C SER A 143 -13.82 -5.02 3.41
N SER A 144 -13.71 -3.75 3.74
CA SER A 144 -14.55 -3.22 4.81
C SER A 144 -15.85 -2.72 4.22
N THR A 145 -16.91 -3.40 4.57
CA THR A 145 -18.27 -2.91 4.32
C THR A 145 -18.47 -1.65 5.13
N VAL A 146 -18.78 -0.56 4.44
CA VAL A 146 -19.25 0.66 5.08
C VAL A 146 -20.58 0.32 5.75
N CYS A 147 -20.56 0.13 7.06
CA CYS A 147 -21.79 0.20 7.83
C CYS A 147 -22.17 1.68 7.95
N GLN A 148 -23.34 1.99 7.43
CA GLN A 148 -24.04 3.24 7.72
C GLN A 148 -24.32 3.39 9.22
#